data_8fe015b50e2644debddc22a939379d4a
#
_entry.id   8fe015b50e2644debddc22a939379d4a
#
_cell.length_a   1.000
_cell.length_b   1.000
_cell.length_c   1.000
_cell.angle_alpha   90.00
_cell.angle_beta   90.00
_cell.angle_gamma   90.00
#
_symmetry.space_group_name_H-M   'P 1'
#
loop_
_entity.id
_entity.type
_entity.pdbx_description
1 polymer ?
#
loop_
_entity_poly.entity_id
_entity_poly.type
_entity_poly.pdbx_seq_one_letter_code
_entity_poly.pdbx_strand_id
1 'polypeptide(L)'
;MKYQELIERYIYAATRFMKKEEKEDTAKELQSIIDDMLEERCGGEEADEATVKEVLNELGDPKDLYEKYSSEGKDCLIGAPYYGVYKYVLKTALMCVVFGLVVAQFILLVIDLYSGAATATGVSGAVETSIDVIVNWIVEMIACVVDGAIFTFAAVTAGFAYMYHKGIKMDTLFDSLDQLPRIPKKEETISKVGIAFGIGISVLFFTLFLACPQVLCMYKAESGEFISIFDVEFIQGTWYLIMLFAAIGIGREIVKLIEGTYTKKVLVATVIADIASAVLSVIWLSNPAIINPSFTQAMAELFAGEEFLLMFMTNFNYFFLCCILLALALDMGTVAWKYYRANKE
;
A
#
# COMPACT_ATOMS: atom_id res chain seq x y z
N MET A 1 -17.30 -10.62 36.30
CA MET A 1 -17.36 -10.64 34.81
C MET A 1 -16.95 -9.32 34.13
N LYS A 2 -17.40 -8.14 34.58
CA LYS A 2 -16.98 -6.86 33.96
C LYS A 2 -15.48 -6.53 34.09
N TYR A 3 -14.85 -6.89 35.18
CA TYR A 3 -13.42 -6.60 35.41
C TYR A 3 -12.48 -7.49 34.62
N GLN A 4 -12.89 -8.70 34.27
CA GLN A 4 -12.06 -9.61 33.46
C GLN A 4 -11.91 -9.10 32.04
N GLU A 5 -12.95 -8.50 31.47
CA GLU A 5 -12.87 -7.81 30.18
C GLU A 5 -11.90 -6.62 30.24
N LEU A 6 -11.82 -5.90 31.37
CA LEU A 6 -10.87 -4.78 31.51
C LEU A 6 -9.40 -5.28 31.51
N ILE A 7 -9.11 -6.38 32.21
CA ILE A 7 -7.79 -7.02 32.21
C ILE A 7 -7.41 -7.49 30.81
N GLU A 8 -8.32 -8.19 30.13
CA GLU A 8 -8.09 -8.66 28.76
C GLU A 8 -7.80 -7.51 27.78
N ARG A 9 -8.55 -6.39 27.93
CA ARG A 9 -8.33 -5.18 27.10
C ARG A 9 -6.99 -4.53 27.39
N TYR A 10 -6.54 -4.51 28.64
CA TYR A 10 -5.24 -3.98 29.04
C TYR A 10 -4.09 -4.84 28.48
N ILE A 11 -4.15 -6.16 28.64
CA ILE A 11 -3.17 -7.11 28.10
C ILE A 11 -3.13 -7.03 26.58
N TYR A 12 -4.32 -6.97 25.93
CA TYR A 12 -4.40 -6.78 24.49
C TYR A 12 -3.72 -5.48 24.04
N ALA A 13 -3.94 -4.37 24.76
CA ALA A 13 -3.31 -3.09 24.45
C ALA A 13 -1.78 -3.17 24.54
N ALA A 14 -1.26 -3.81 25.60
CA ALA A 14 0.18 -3.98 25.81
C ALA A 14 0.86 -4.92 24.81
N THR A 15 0.15 -5.96 24.31
CA THR A 15 0.78 -7.02 23.50
C THR A 15 0.45 -7.00 22.02
N ARG A 16 -0.50 -6.16 21.57
CA ARG A 16 -1.06 -6.24 20.20
C ARG A 16 -0.05 -6.01 19.06
N PHE A 17 1.08 -5.35 19.34
CA PHE A 17 2.12 -5.05 18.34
C PHE A 17 3.33 -5.99 18.44
N MET A 18 3.37 -6.87 19.43
CA MET A 18 4.46 -7.83 19.60
C MET A 18 4.39 -8.92 18.51
N LYS A 19 5.51 -9.58 18.25
CA LYS A 19 5.57 -10.76 17.40
C LYS A 19 4.66 -11.85 17.97
N LYS A 20 4.10 -12.71 17.12
CA LYS A 20 3.12 -13.72 17.53
C LYS A 20 3.62 -14.63 18.65
N GLU A 21 4.89 -15.01 18.61
CA GLU A 21 5.53 -15.86 19.63
C GLU A 21 5.69 -15.09 20.96
N GLU A 22 6.24 -13.89 20.91
CA GLU A 22 6.42 -13.03 22.09
C GLU A 22 5.07 -12.58 22.67
N LYS A 23 4.07 -12.35 21.84
CA LYS A 23 2.74 -11.90 22.25
C LYS A 23 2.04 -12.88 23.19
N GLU A 24 2.07 -14.18 22.85
CA GLU A 24 1.40 -15.21 23.65
C GLU A 24 2.09 -15.40 25.01
N ASP A 25 3.40 -15.35 25.03
CA ASP A 25 4.19 -15.51 26.25
C ASP A 25 4.07 -14.28 27.16
N THR A 26 4.22 -13.09 26.61
CA THR A 26 4.05 -11.83 27.37
C THR A 26 2.61 -11.66 27.87
N ALA A 27 1.60 -12.07 27.10
CA ALA A 27 0.22 -12.00 27.55
C ALA A 27 -0.04 -12.91 28.77
N LYS A 28 0.54 -14.12 28.80
CA LYS A 28 0.44 -15.04 29.94
C LYS A 28 1.20 -14.50 31.17
N GLU A 29 2.39 -13.94 30.93
CA GLU A 29 3.18 -13.33 32.00
C GLU A 29 2.47 -12.14 32.63
N LEU A 30 1.93 -11.23 31.83
CA LEU A 30 1.15 -10.08 32.31
C LEU A 30 -0.12 -10.54 33.06
N GLN A 31 -0.81 -11.56 32.55
CA GLN A 31 -1.98 -12.13 33.24
C GLN A 31 -1.58 -12.65 34.63
N SER A 32 -0.48 -13.42 34.71
CA SER A 32 0.02 -13.94 36.01
C SER A 32 0.38 -12.83 36.97
N ILE A 33 1.08 -11.78 36.52
CA ILE A 33 1.44 -10.64 37.38
C ILE A 33 0.19 -9.92 37.88
N ILE A 34 -0.80 -9.71 37.03
CA ILE A 34 -2.07 -9.05 37.43
C ILE A 34 -2.80 -9.92 38.47
N ASP A 35 -2.90 -11.23 38.22
CA ASP A 35 -3.57 -12.15 39.13
C ASP A 35 -2.88 -12.22 40.48
N ASP A 36 -1.54 -12.26 40.54
CA ASP A 36 -0.73 -12.22 41.78
C ASP A 36 -0.96 -10.92 42.55
N MET A 37 -0.98 -9.76 41.85
CA MET A 37 -1.23 -8.46 42.51
C MET A 37 -2.66 -8.34 43.04
N LEU A 38 -3.64 -8.93 42.33
CA LEU A 38 -5.03 -8.97 42.83
C LEU A 38 -5.18 -9.89 44.01
N GLU A 39 -4.52 -11.05 44.03
CA GLU A 39 -4.56 -11.99 45.14
C GLU A 39 -3.93 -11.38 46.41
N GLU A 40 -2.80 -10.67 46.27
CA GLU A 40 -2.14 -9.94 47.38
C GLU A 40 -3.04 -8.88 47.99
N ARG A 41 -3.84 -8.15 47.18
CA ARG A 41 -4.72 -7.07 47.65
C ARG A 41 -6.05 -7.55 48.21
N CYS A 42 -6.65 -8.55 47.56
CA CYS A 42 -7.97 -9.02 47.92
C CYS A 42 -7.95 -10.13 49.02
N GLY A 43 -6.77 -10.74 49.28
CA GLY A 43 -6.62 -11.79 50.33
C GLY A 43 -7.53 -13.00 50.07
N GLY A 44 -7.91 -13.26 48.83
CA GLY A 44 -8.79 -14.36 48.42
C GLY A 44 -10.27 -13.99 48.28
N GLU A 45 -10.65 -12.73 48.52
CA GLU A 45 -12.00 -12.22 48.16
C GLU A 45 -12.08 -11.84 46.69
N GLU A 46 -13.30 -11.83 46.11
CA GLU A 46 -13.49 -11.37 44.72
C GLU A 46 -13.07 -9.89 44.57
N ALA A 47 -12.17 -9.61 43.62
CA ALA A 47 -11.73 -8.27 43.31
C ALA A 47 -12.92 -7.44 42.76
N ASP A 48 -13.06 -6.22 43.25
CA ASP A 48 -14.00 -5.26 42.68
C ASP A 48 -13.37 -4.47 41.49
N GLU A 49 -14.18 -3.75 40.75
CA GLU A 49 -13.72 -2.98 39.58
C GLU A 49 -12.75 -1.85 39.99
N ALA A 50 -12.86 -1.31 41.21
CA ALA A 50 -11.99 -0.27 41.71
C ALA A 50 -10.58 -0.83 41.99
N THR A 51 -10.49 -1.96 42.66
CA THR A 51 -9.23 -2.65 42.96
C THR A 51 -8.48 -3.07 41.71
N VAL A 52 -9.22 -3.58 40.71
CA VAL A 52 -8.62 -3.93 39.40
C VAL A 52 -8.07 -2.69 38.68
N LYS A 53 -8.77 -1.55 38.71
CA LYS A 53 -8.28 -0.29 38.14
C LYS A 53 -7.04 0.21 38.89
N GLU A 54 -6.97 0.07 40.21
CA GLU A 54 -5.78 0.43 40.97
C GLU A 54 -4.56 -0.43 40.61
N VAL A 55 -4.72 -1.73 40.48
CA VAL A 55 -3.66 -2.66 40.06
C VAL A 55 -3.16 -2.34 38.65
N LEU A 56 -4.07 -2.11 37.70
CA LEU A 56 -3.69 -1.77 36.34
C LEU A 56 -3.03 -0.38 36.23
N ASN A 57 -3.41 0.58 37.09
CA ASN A 57 -2.74 1.88 37.17
C ASN A 57 -1.33 1.75 37.78
N GLU A 58 -1.12 0.86 38.72
CA GLU A 58 0.20 0.59 39.32
C GLU A 58 1.14 -0.10 38.33
N LEU A 59 0.62 -0.97 37.48
CA LEU A 59 1.36 -1.57 36.36
C LEU A 59 1.82 -0.54 35.33
N GLY A 60 1.14 0.61 35.25
CA GLY A 60 1.48 1.73 34.37
C GLY A 60 0.78 1.71 33.02
N ASP A 61 1.28 2.55 32.10
CA ASP A 61 0.73 2.64 30.74
C ASP A 61 1.06 1.34 29.94
N PRO A 62 0.09 0.73 29.26
CA PRO A 62 0.34 -0.39 28.35
C PRO A 62 1.48 -0.15 27.34
N LYS A 63 1.75 1.11 26.99
CA LYS A 63 2.87 1.50 26.13
C LYS A 63 4.22 1.24 26.79
N ASP A 64 4.36 1.65 28.05
CA ASP A 64 5.62 1.50 28.78
C ASP A 64 5.94 0.01 28.99
N LEU A 65 4.91 -0.80 29.19
CA LEU A 65 5.03 -2.26 29.23
C LEU A 65 5.46 -2.82 27.87
N TYR A 66 4.87 -2.36 26.77
CA TYR A 66 5.31 -2.76 25.44
C TYR A 66 6.79 -2.42 25.22
N GLU A 67 7.22 -1.20 25.55
CA GLU A 67 8.63 -0.78 25.41
C GLU A 67 9.58 -1.59 26.32
N LYS A 68 9.10 -2.04 27.48
CA LYS A 68 9.89 -2.83 28.44
C LYS A 68 10.04 -4.28 28.03
N TYR A 69 8.99 -4.89 27.48
CA TYR A 69 8.94 -6.31 27.11
C TYR A 69 9.28 -6.56 25.65
N SER A 70 9.27 -5.53 24.80
CA SER A 70 9.67 -5.65 23.40
C SER A 70 11.20 -5.69 23.30
N SER A 71 11.72 -6.68 22.57
CA SER A 71 13.16 -6.84 22.31
C SER A 71 13.75 -5.77 21.37
N GLU A 72 12.95 -4.80 20.92
CA GLU A 72 13.33 -3.78 19.95
C GLU A 72 13.91 -2.55 20.69
N GLY A 73 15.21 -2.29 20.51
CA GLY A 73 16.00 -1.28 21.19
C GLY A 73 15.58 0.18 20.94
N LYS A 74 16.01 1.06 21.86
CA LYS A 74 15.55 2.46 22.03
C LYS A 74 16.14 3.48 21.04
N ASP A 75 17.21 3.15 20.30
CA ASP A 75 17.92 4.10 19.41
C ASP A 75 17.86 3.65 17.95
N CYS A 76 16.69 3.72 17.34
CA CYS A 76 16.51 3.38 15.94
C CYS A 76 15.67 4.42 15.19
N LEU A 77 15.87 4.49 13.87
CA LEU A 77 15.10 5.40 13.00
C LEU A 77 13.60 5.16 13.06
N ILE A 78 13.19 3.90 13.29
CA ILE A 78 11.81 3.47 13.48
C ILE A 78 11.80 2.47 14.64
N GLY A 79 11.39 2.92 15.82
CA GLY A 79 11.33 2.09 17.02
C GLY A 79 9.97 1.41 17.21
N ALA A 80 9.84 0.77 18.36
CA ALA A 80 8.56 0.26 18.82
C ALA A 80 7.52 1.41 18.97
N PRO A 81 6.26 1.22 18.68
CA PRO A 81 5.58 0.00 18.22
C PRO A 81 5.56 -0.20 16.68
N TYR A 82 6.21 0.67 15.92
CA TYR A 82 6.10 0.73 14.46
C TYR A 82 6.94 -0.32 13.72
N TYR A 83 8.08 -0.74 14.30
CA TYR A 83 9.08 -1.54 13.60
C TYR A 83 8.55 -2.89 13.07
N GLY A 84 7.76 -3.60 13.87
CA GLY A 84 7.17 -4.88 13.44
C GLY A 84 6.25 -4.73 12.22
N VAL A 85 5.42 -3.68 12.23
CA VAL A 85 4.50 -3.37 11.13
C VAL A 85 5.26 -2.85 9.91
N TYR A 86 6.23 -1.96 10.12
CA TYR A 86 7.14 -1.45 9.09
C TYR A 86 7.82 -2.60 8.31
N LYS A 87 8.45 -3.54 9.03
CA LYS A 87 9.13 -4.68 8.41
C LYS A 87 8.16 -5.53 7.57
N TYR A 88 6.95 -5.74 8.06
CA TYR A 88 5.93 -6.48 7.32
C TYR A 88 5.47 -5.74 6.06
N VAL A 89 5.13 -4.45 6.18
CA VAL A 89 4.72 -3.60 5.06
C VAL A 89 5.83 -3.49 4.02
N LEU A 90 7.07 -3.22 4.46
CA LEU A 90 8.23 -3.12 3.58
C LEU A 90 8.46 -4.42 2.80
N LYS A 91 8.46 -5.58 3.48
CA LYS A 91 8.66 -6.87 2.82
C LYS A 91 7.58 -7.13 1.76
N THR A 92 6.31 -6.88 2.10
CA THR A 92 5.19 -7.13 1.16
C THR A 92 5.23 -6.15 -0.01
N ALA A 93 5.49 -4.87 0.24
CA ALA A 93 5.62 -3.87 -0.81
C ALA A 93 6.77 -4.18 -1.77
N LEU A 94 7.95 -4.53 -1.23
CA LEU A 94 9.10 -4.95 -2.06
C LEU A 94 8.78 -6.17 -2.91
N MET A 95 8.12 -7.19 -2.34
CA MET A 95 7.71 -8.38 -3.13
C MET A 95 6.76 -8.01 -4.27
N CYS A 96 5.77 -7.16 -4.03
CA CYS A 96 4.83 -6.72 -5.06
C CYS A 96 5.54 -5.93 -6.17
N VAL A 97 6.43 -5.00 -5.81
CA VAL A 97 7.14 -4.15 -6.77
C VAL A 97 8.12 -4.96 -7.60
N VAL A 98 8.96 -5.78 -6.96
CA VAL A 98 9.94 -6.63 -7.69
C VAL A 98 9.22 -7.58 -8.65
N PHE A 99 8.17 -8.27 -8.19
CA PHE A 99 7.41 -9.16 -9.06
C PHE A 99 6.78 -8.42 -10.24
N GLY A 100 6.14 -7.28 -10.00
CA GLY A 100 5.51 -6.49 -11.05
C GLY A 100 6.50 -5.94 -12.08
N LEU A 101 7.66 -5.45 -11.62
CA LEU A 101 8.71 -4.95 -12.53
C LEU A 101 9.35 -6.07 -13.36
N VAL A 102 9.59 -7.23 -12.77
CA VAL A 102 10.10 -8.40 -13.53
C VAL A 102 9.11 -8.80 -14.62
N VAL A 103 7.80 -8.83 -14.32
CA VAL A 103 6.77 -9.12 -15.32
C VAL A 103 6.75 -8.06 -16.42
N ALA A 104 6.82 -6.77 -16.05
CA ALA A 104 6.84 -5.68 -17.03
C ALA A 104 8.07 -5.77 -17.96
N GLN A 105 9.25 -5.98 -17.40
CA GLN A 105 10.49 -6.14 -18.17
C GLN A 105 10.47 -7.39 -19.06
N PHE A 106 9.83 -8.47 -18.62
CA PHE A 106 9.65 -9.65 -19.47
C PHE A 106 8.74 -9.37 -20.68
N ILE A 107 7.68 -8.56 -20.49
CA ILE A 107 6.81 -8.12 -21.60
C ILE A 107 7.65 -7.29 -22.60
N LEU A 108 8.48 -6.36 -22.11
CA LEU A 108 9.36 -5.55 -22.97
C LEU A 108 10.36 -6.42 -23.76
N LEU A 109 10.97 -7.43 -23.12
CA LEU A 109 11.84 -8.39 -23.82
C LEU A 109 11.11 -9.07 -24.98
N VAL A 110 9.86 -9.54 -24.75
CA VAL A 110 9.07 -10.17 -25.82
C VAL A 110 8.81 -9.18 -26.97
N ILE A 111 8.52 -7.92 -26.63
CA ILE A 111 8.33 -6.85 -27.60
C ILE A 111 9.60 -6.65 -28.43
N ASP A 112 10.75 -6.52 -27.77
CA ASP A 112 12.04 -6.26 -28.44
C ASP A 112 12.47 -7.42 -29.34
N LEU A 113 12.33 -8.66 -28.86
CA LEU A 113 12.64 -9.85 -29.65
C LEU A 113 11.74 -9.97 -30.88
N TYR A 114 10.46 -9.61 -30.74
CA TYR A 114 9.51 -9.66 -31.85
C TYR A 114 9.77 -8.55 -32.87
N SER A 115 10.04 -7.33 -32.41
CA SER A 115 10.42 -6.18 -33.25
C SER A 115 11.73 -6.43 -33.98
N GLY A 116 12.74 -6.95 -33.30
CA GLY A 116 14.04 -7.32 -33.89
C GLY A 116 13.93 -8.42 -34.95
N ALA A 117 13.04 -9.40 -34.77
CA ALA A 117 12.75 -10.41 -35.77
C ALA A 117 12.06 -9.84 -37.02
N ALA A 118 11.22 -8.83 -36.86
CA ALA A 118 10.55 -8.15 -37.99
C ALA A 118 11.50 -7.27 -38.80
N THR A 119 12.47 -6.60 -38.17
CA THR A 119 13.49 -5.76 -38.84
C THR A 119 14.59 -6.58 -39.50
N ALA A 120 14.90 -7.79 -39.01
CA ALA A 120 15.91 -8.68 -39.61
C ALA A 120 15.54 -9.19 -41.01
N THR A 121 14.29 -9.00 -41.49
CA THR A 121 13.86 -9.35 -42.84
C THR A 121 14.11 -8.27 -43.87
N GLY A 122 14.59 -7.06 -43.49
CA GLY A 122 14.88 -5.92 -44.40
C GLY A 122 16.32 -5.42 -44.27
N VAL A 123 17.18 -5.84 -45.17
CA VAL A 123 18.47 -5.30 -45.65
C VAL A 123 19.12 -4.13 -44.90
N SER A 124 20.33 -4.39 -44.38
CA SER A 124 21.38 -3.40 -44.06
C SER A 124 21.28 -2.59 -42.77
N GLY A 125 21.77 -3.18 -41.71
CA GLY A 125 22.20 -2.55 -40.46
C GLY A 125 22.80 -3.65 -39.60
N ALA A 126 23.79 -3.37 -38.77
CA ALA A 126 24.37 -4.37 -37.87
C ALA A 126 23.23 -5.08 -37.14
N VAL A 127 23.00 -6.35 -37.47
CA VAL A 127 22.02 -7.20 -36.82
C VAL A 127 22.46 -7.29 -35.35
N GLU A 128 21.80 -6.56 -34.46
CA GLU A 128 21.95 -6.87 -33.03
C GLU A 128 21.62 -8.34 -32.88
N THR A 129 22.59 -9.10 -32.47
CA THR A 129 22.37 -10.53 -32.29
C THR A 129 21.32 -10.69 -31.18
N SER A 130 20.51 -11.75 -31.24
CA SER A 130 19.52 -12.02 -30.16
C SER A 130 20.17 -12.11 -28.79
N ILE A 131 21.49 -12.35 -28.76
CA ILE A 131 22.31 -12.35 -27.55
C ILE A 131 22.48 -10.93 -27.02
N ASP A 132 22.76 -9.94 -27.85
CA ASP A 132 22.94 -8.55 -27.42
C ASP A 132 21.65 -7.97 -26.86
N VAL A 133 20.52 -8.29 -27.48
CA VAL A 133 19.17 -7.92 -26.97
C VAL A 133 18.91 -8.51 -25.58
N ILE A 134 19.23 -9.79 -25.39
CA ILE A 134 19.04 -10.45 -24.09
C ILE A 134 19.99 -9.88 -23.04
N VAL A 135 21.23 -9.61 -23.38
CA VAL A 135 22.22 -9.02 -22.44
C VAL A 135 21.80 -7.63 -22.01
N ASN A 136 21.41 -6.77 -22.96
CA ASN A 136 20.92 -5.43 -22.66
C ASN A 136 19.67 -5.48 -21.79
N TRP A 137 18.71 -6.36 -22.10
CA TRP A 137 17.51 -6.56 -21.30
C TRP A 137 17.83 -6.99 -19.85
N ILE A 138 18.81 -7.90 -19.64
CA ILE A 138 19.21 -8.30 -18.28
C ILE A 138 19.73 -7.10 -17.49
N VAL A 139 20.55 -6.26 -18.12
CA VAL A 139 21.12 -5.06 -17.47
C VAL A 139 20.02 -4.08 -17.10
N GLU A 140 19.10 -3.79 -18.03
CA GLU A 140 17.97 -2.87 -17.80
C GLU A 140 16.99 -3.41 -16.76
N MET A 141 16.71 -4.71 -16.78
CA MET A 141 15.87 -5.37 -15.77
C MET A 141 16.47 -5.23 -14.37
N ILE A 142 17.78 -5.50 -14.22
CA ILE A 142 18.45 -5.35 -12.92
C ILE A 142 18.40 -3.90 -12.46
N ALA A 143 18.71 -2.94 -13.34
CA ALA A 143 18.67 -1.52 -13.01
C ALA A 143 17.26 -1.09 -12.57
N CYS A 144 16.23 -1.43 -13.34
CA CYS A 144 14.84 -1.08 -13.05
C CYS A 144 14.34 -1.70 -11.72
N VAL A 145 14.69 -2.95 -11.46
CA VAL A 145 14.34 -3.63 -10.19
C VAL A 145 15.05 -3.01 -9.00
N VAL A 146 16.33 -2.66 -9.15
CA VAL A 146 17.10 -1.99 -8.09
C VAL A 146 16.54 -0.61 -7.80
N ASP A 147 16.27 0.20 -8.82
CA ASP A 147 15.68 1.53 -8.66
C ASP A 147 14.29 1.46 -8.00
N GLY A 148 13.44 0.55 -8.43
CA GLY A 148 12.13 0.31 -7.82
C GLY A 148 12.23 -0.16 -6.37
N ALA A 149 13.19 -1.00 -6.04
CA ALA A 149 13.44 -1.46 -4.67
C ALA A 149 13.95 -0.33 -3.78
N ILE A 150 14.89 0.50 -4.26
CA ILE A 150 15.40 1.67 -3.53
C ILE A 150 14.29 2.67 -3.29
N PHE A 151 13.48 2.97 -4.30
CA PHE A 151 12.35 3.89 -4.17
C PHE A 151 11.32 3.38 -3.15
N THR A 152 10.95 2.10 -3.23
CA THR A 152 10.03 1.46 -2.29
C THR A 152 10.56 1.52 -0.86
N PHE A 153 11.84 1.17 -0.68
CA PHE A 153 12.50 1.25 0.62
C PHE A 153 12.47 2.67 1.17
N ALA A 154 12.86 3.66 0.36
CA ALA A 154 12.89 5.07 0.76
C ALA A 154 11.48 5.59 1.13
N ALA A 155 10.47 5.33 0.29
CA ALA A 155 9.10 5.80 0.50
C ALA A 155 8.48 5.21 1.77
N VAL A 156 8.57 3.89 1.95
CA VAL A 156 8.01 3.21 3.12
C VAL A 156 8.75 3.63 4.38
N THR A 157 10.10 3.68 4.34
CA THR A 157 10.93 4.07 5.49
C THR A 157 10.66 5.52 5.89
N ALA A 158 10.60 6.46 4.93
CA ALA A 158 10.31 7.86 5.20
C ALA A 158 8.91 8.03 5.83
N GLY A 159 7.90 7.32 5.34
CA GLY A 159 6.56 7.33 5.89
C GLY A 159 6.52 6.88 7.35
N PHE A 160 7.12 5.74 7.66
CA PHE A 160 7.17 5.21 9.02
C PHE A 160 8.06 6.03 9.96
N ALA A 161 9.21 6.54 9.48
CA ALA A 161 10.06 7.44 10.25
C ALA A 161 9.33 8.74 10.58
N TYR A 162 8.61 9.34 9.63
CA TYR A 162 7.78 10.52 9.87
C TYR A 162 6.73 10.26 10.96
N MET A 163 6.02 9.13 10.89
CA MET A 163 5.04 8.74 11.90
C MET A 163 5.67 8.59 13.29
N TYR A 164 6.82 7.91 13.35
CA TYR A 164 7.56 7.69 14.59
C TYR A 164 8.03 8.99 15.22
N HIS A 165 8.69 9.87 14.45
CA HIS A 165 9.21 11.15 14.95
C HIS A 165 8.13 12.19 15.29
N LYS A 166 6.98 12.13 14.62
CA LYS A 166 5.82 12.99 14.94
C LYS A 166 5.03 12.47 16.15
N GLY A 167 5.39 11.30 16.69
CA GLY A 167 4.65 10.69 17.77
C GLY A 167 3.17 10.48 17.42
N ILE A 168 2.89 10.23 16.13
CA ILE A 168 1.54 9.93 15.68
C ILE A 168 1.15 8.64 16.38
N LYS A 169 0.40 8.76 17.47
CA LYS A 169 -0.02 7.59 18.23
C LYS A 169 -0.83 6.71 17.27
N MET A 170 -0.35 5.50 16.99
CA MET A 170 -1.25 4.44 16.57
C MET A 170 -2.32 4.36 17.65
N ASP A 171 -3.60 4.32 17.31
CA ASP A 171 -4.77 4.46 18.21
C ASP A 171 -4.87 3.35 19.29
N THR A 172 -3.75 3.04 19.87
CA THR A 172 -3.45 1.92 20.76
C THR A 172 -2.93 2.34 22.09
N LEU A 173 -2.65 3.62 22.23
CA LEU A 173 -2.09 4.21 23.41
C LEU A 173 -3.18 5.03 24.08
N PHE A 174 -3.75 4.47 25.14
CA PHE A 174 -4.80 5.10 25.92
C PHE A 174 -4.16 5.75 27.12
N ASP A 175 -4.46 7.01 27.32
CA ASP A 175 -3.95 7.81 28.44
C ASP A 175 -4.66 7.47 29.76
N SER A 176 -5.73 6.64 29.72
CA SER A 176 -6.45 6.18 30.91
C SER A 176 -7.16 4.84 30.69
N LEU A 177 -7.36 4.08 31.79
CA LEU A 177 -8.10 2.81 31.76
C LEU A 177 -9.53 2.94 31.25
N ASP A 178 -10.16 4.09 31.45
CA ASP A 178 -11.53 4.34 31.00
C ASP A 178 -11.64 4.50 29.46
N GLN A 179 -10.49 4.73 28.80
CA GLN A 179 -10.40 4.87 27.33
C GLN A 179 -9.93 3.60 26.63
N LEU A 180 -9.75 2.48 27.36
CA LEU A 180 -9.36 1.22 26.72
C LEU A 180 -10.40 0.79 25.67
N PRO A 181 -9.99 0.48 24.41
CA PRO A 181 -10.91 0.06 23.38
C PRO A 181 -11.46 -1.32 23.72
N ARG A 182 -12.69 -1.56 23.26
CA ARG A 182 -13.18 -2.93 23.21
C ARG A 182 -12.29 -3.77 22.29
N ILE A 183 -12.15 -5.06 22.57
CA ILE A 183 -11.46 -5.98 21.67
C ILE A 183 -12.27 -6.04 20.36
N PRO A 184 -11.70 -5.61 19.23
CA PRO A 184 -12.45 -5.56 17.97
C PRO A 184 -12.77 -6.98 17.48
N LYS A 185 -14.00 -7.19 17.01
CA LYS A 185 -14.35 -8.43 16.34
C LYS A 185 -13.50 -8.62 15.07
N LYS A 186 -13.23 -9.86 14.66
CA LYS A 186 -12.40 -10.17 13.48
C LYS A 186 -12.89 -9.48 12.20
N GLU A 187 -14.20 -9.24 12.10
CA GLU A 187 -14.82 -8.57 10.96
C GLU A 187 -14.61 -7.04 10.95
N GLU A 188 -14.31 -6.45 12.09
CA GLU A 188 -14.05 -5.02 12.25
C GLU A 188 -12.59 -4.65 12.00
N THR A 189 -11.69 -5.64 12.03
CA THR A 189 -10.25 -5.42 11.86
C THR A 189 -9.87 -5.26 10.39
N ILE A 190 -9.01 -4.28 10.11
CA ILE A 190 -8.43 -4.09 8.78
C ILE A 190 -7.26 -5.07 8.62
N SER A 191 -7.28 -5.84 7.53
CA SER A 191 -6.20 -6.81 7.24
C SER A 191 -4.88 -6.09 6.97
N LYS A 192 -3.85 -6.36 7.78
CA LYS A 192 -2.48 -5.86 7.54
C LYS A 192 -1.93 -6.30 6.18
N VAL A 193 -2.31 -7.51 5.72
CA VAL A 193 -1.97 -8.02 4.39
C VAL A 193 -2.58 -7.13 3.31
N GLY A 194 -3.86 -6.78 3.45
CA GLY A 194 -4.56 -5.91 2.51
C GLY A 194 -3.92 -4.52 2.42
N ILE A 195 -3.53 -3.93 3.55
CA ILE A 195 -2.85 -2.63 3.60
C ILE A 195 -1.48 -2.71 2.90
N ALA A 196 -0.66 -3.71 3.25
CA ALA A 196 0.66 -3.87 2.66
C ALA A 196 0.58 -4.11 1.15
N PHE A 197 -0.43 -4.86 0.69
CA PHE A 197 -0.71 -5.08 -0.72
C PHE A 197 -1.15 -3.78 -1.41
N GLY A 198 -2.00 -2.96 -0.78
CA GLY A 198 -2.41 -1.65 -1.28
C GLY A 198 -1.23 -0.69 -1.46
N ILE A 199 -0.32 -0.62 -0.48
CA ILE A 199 0.93 0.17 -0.59
C ILE A 199 1.79 -0.39 -1.74
N GLY A 200 1.97 -1.71 -1.80
CA GLY A 200 2.75 -2.37 -2.85
C GLY A 200 2.23 -2.08 -4.26
N ILE A 201 0.92 -2.17 -4.47
CA ILE A 201 0.29 -1.83 -5.75
C ILE A 201 0.47 -0.35 -6.09
N SER A 202 0.30 0.56 -5.12
CA SER A 202 0.48 1.99 -5.36
C SER A 202 1.91 2.31 -5.81
N VAL A 203 2.91 1.73 -5.14
CA VAL A 203 4.33 1.90 -5.51
C VAL A 203 4.64 1.22 -6.85
N LEU A 204 4.10 0.02 -7.09
CA LEU A 204 4.27 -0.67 -8.37
C LEU A 204 3.71 0.17 -9.53
N PHE A 205 2.50 0.68 -9.38
CA PHE A 205 1.87 1.52 -10.42
C PHE A 205 2.71 2.75 -10.72
N PHE A 206 3.20 3.42 -9.67
CA PHE A 206 4.10 4.56 -9.79
C PHE A 206 5.37 4.20 -10.56
N THR A 207 6.06 3.14 -10.13
CA THR A 207 7.33 2.73 -10.76
C THR A 207 7.12 2.28 -12.20
N LEU A 208 6.05 1.55 -12.49
CA LEU A 208 5.72 1.07 -13.82
C LEU A 208 5.47 2.25 -14.78
N PHE A 209 4.69 3.23 -14.37
CA PHE A 209 4.43 4.40 -15.22
C PHE A 209 5.67 5.28 -15.43
N LEU A 210 6.59 5.35 -14.48
CA LEU A 210 7.81 6.14 -14.64
C LEU A 210 8.93 5.40 -15.39
N ALA A 211 9.16 4.13 -15.06
CA ALA A 211 10.28 3.36 -15.61
C ALA A 211 9.92 2.68 -16.93
N CYS A 212 8.68 2.22 -17.08
CA CYS A 212 8.25 1.40 -18.22
C CYS A 212 6.91 1.87 -18.81
N PRO A 213 6.71 3.16 -19.15
CA PRO A 213 5.43 3.66 -19.68
C PRO A 213 5.02 2.99 -20.98
N GLN A 214 5.97 2.48 -21.76
CA GLN A 214 5.78 1.77 -23.02
C GLN A 214 5.22 0.34 -22.88
N VAL A 215 5.08 -0.20 -21.67
CA VAL A 215 4.48 -1.54 -21.45
C VAL A 215 3.03 -1.61 -21.98
N LEU A 216 2.32 -0.48 -21.92
CA LEU A 216 1.01 -0.36 -22.56
C LEU A 216 1.19 0.05 -24.00
N CYS A 217 1.34 -0.93 -24.89
CA CYS A 217 1.55 -0.73 -26.32
C CYS A 217 0.61 -1.61 -27.16
N MET A 218 0.48 -1.24 -28.42
CA MET A 218 -0.21 -1.99 -29.45
C MET A 218 0.80 -2.48 -30.48
N TYR A 219 0.62 -3.71 -30.96
CA TYR A 219 1.40 -4.23 -32.08
C TYR A 219 0.71 -3.96 -33.42
N LYS A 220 1.37 -3.24 -34.33
CA LYS A 220 0.91 -2.99 -35.70
C LYS A 220 1.46 -4.09 -36.61
N ALA A 221 0.61 -5.05 -36.97
CA ALA A 221 1.02 -6.24 -37.73
C ALA A 221 1.59 -5.91 -39.13
N GLU A 222 1.18 -4.80 -39.74
CA GLU A 222 1.63 -4.40 -41.10
C GLU A 222 3.08 -3.88 -41.12
N SER A 223 3.47 -3.10 -40.10
CA SER A 223 4.81 -2.54 -39.98
C SER A 223 5.74 -3.36 -39.07
N GLY A 224 5.18 -4.28 -38.27
CA GLY A 224 5.95 -5.02 -37.28
C GLY A 224 6.37 -4.18 -36.05
N GLU A 225 5.77 -3.01 -35.86
CA GLU A 225 6.16 -2.05 -34.81
C GLU A 225 5.21 -2.10 -33.61
N PHE A 226 5.78 -1.87 -32.44
CA PHE A 226 5.02 -1.63 -31.20
C PHE A 226 4.87 -0.13 -30.99
N ILE A 227 3.62 0.32 -30.85
CA ILE A 227 3.27 1.72 -30.65
C ILE A 227 2.72 1.87 -29.25
N SER A 228 3.40 2.67 -28.40
CA SER A 228 2.91 2.98 -27.06
C SER A 228 1.57 3.71 -27.13
N ILE A 229 0.61 3.33 -26.30
CA ILE A 229 -0.71 3.99 -26.19
C ILE A 229 -0.54 5.39 -25.63
N PHE A 230 0.28 5.53 -24.60
CA PHE A 230 0.56 6.80 -23.95
C PHE A 230 1.82 7.44 -24.48
N ASP A 231 1.84 8.75 -24.49
CA ASP A 231 3.03 9.53 -24.81
C ASP A 231 4.04 9.46 -23.67
N VAL A 232 5.21 8.87 -23.96
CA VAL A 232 6.26 8.61 -22.94
C VAL A 232 6.86 9.92 -22.41
N GLU A 233 7.05 10.91 -23.29
CA GLU A 233 7.63 12.21 -22.93
C GLU A 233 6.66 12.99 -22.02
N PHE A 234 5.37 12.97 -22.36
CA PHE A 234 4.33 13.58 -21.53
C PHE A 234 4.26 12.94 -20.13
N ILE A 235 4.29 11.60 -20.04
CA ILE A 235 4.27 10.88 -18.77
C ILE A 235 5.49 11.26 -17.92
N GLN A 236 6.68 11.21 -18.52
CA GLN A 236 7.92 11.56 -17.83
C GLN A 236 7.95 13.05 -17.42
N GLY A 237 7.43 13.94 -18.24
CA GLY A 237 7.29 15.37 -17.92
C GLY A 237 6.31 15.66 -16.78
N THR A 238 5.34 14.77 -16.56
CA THR A 238 4.32 14.90 -15.50
C THR A 238 4.57 14.00 -14.28
N TRP A 239 5.80 13.55 -14.07
CA TRP A 239 6.20 12.64 -12.98
C TRP A 239 5.73 13.09 -11.59
N TYR A 240 5.68 14.41 -11.33
CA TYR A 240 5.24 14.97 -10.06
C TYR A 240 3.77 14.69 -9.75
N LEU A 241 2.88 14.62 -10.77
CA LEU A 241 1.48 14.26 -10.57
C LEU A 241 1.34 12.78 -10.20
N ILE A 242 2.13 11.92 -10.83
CA ILE A 242 2.17 10.48 -10.51
C ILE A 242 2.69 10.27 -9.08
N MET A 243 3.74 11.03 -8.69
CA MET A 243 4.26 11.05 -7.31
C MET A 243 3.18 11.46 -6.30
N LEU A 244 2.45 12.54 -6.61
CA LEU A 244 1.40 13.03 -5.73
C LEU A 244 0.27 11.99 -5.58
N PHE A 245 -0.11 11.33 -6.67
CA PHE A 245 -1.10 10.25 -6.66
C PHE A 245 -0.65 9.08 -5.79
N ALA A 246 0.60 8.65 -5.93
CA ALA A 246 1.18 7.59 -5.11
C ALA A 246 1.23 8.00 -3.62
N ALA A 247 1.61 9.24 -3.31
CA ALA A 247 1.67 9.75 -1.95
C ALA A 247 0.29 9.78 -1.27
N ILE A 248 -0.77 10.16 -1.99
CA ILE A 248 -2.15 10.13 -1.49
C ILE A 248 -2.59 8.69 -1.20
N GLY A 249 -2.33 7.75 -2.13
CA GLY A 249 -2.66 6.34 -1.97
C GLY A 249 -1.94 5.71 -0.77
N ILE A 250 -0.64 5.94 -0.65
CA ILE A 250 0.17 5.46 0.49
C ILE A 250 -0.32 6.10 1.80
N GLY A 251 -0.58 7.41 1.81
CA GLY A 251 -1.10 8.12 2.99
C GLY A 251 -2.42 7.53 3.49
N ARG A 252 -3.34 7.20 2.58
CA ARG A 252 -4.60 6.52 2.90
C ARG A 252 -4.36 5.17 3.57
N GLU A 253 -3.48 4.35 3.03
CA GLU A 253 -3.16 3.03 3.60
C GLU A 253 -2.46 3.15 4.97
N ILE A 254 -1.65 4.19 5.17
CA ILE A 254 -1.04 4.49 6.47
C ILE A 254 -2.12 4.81 7.52
N VAL A 255 -3.14 5.60 7.19
CA VAL A 255 -4.26 5.87 8.12
C VAL A 255 -5.00 4.58 8.48
N LYS A 256 -5.30 3.72 7.50
CA LYS A 256 -5.90 2.39 7.74
C LYS A 256 -5.03 1.54 8.67
N LEU A 257 -3.70 1.64 8.54
CA LEU A 257 -2.74 0.92 9.35
C LEU A 257 -2.72 1.39 10.80
N ILE A 258 -2.75 2.72 11.01
CA ILE A 258 -2.77 3.36 12.34
C ILE A 258 -4.03 2.96 13.12
N GLU A 259 -5.18 3.12 12.52
CA GLU A 259 -6.48 2.84 13.15
C GLU A 259 -6.72 1.33 13.36
N GLY A 260 -6.27 0.49 12.45
CA GLY A 260 -6.40 -0.98 12.53
C GLY A 260 -7.84 -1.50 12.44
N THR A 261 -8.84 -0.62 12.52
CA THR A 261 -10.28 -0.90 12.47
C THR A 261 -11.01 0.12 11.61
N TYR A 262 -12.23 -0.21 11.14
CA TYR A 262 -13.03 0.70 10.32
C TYR A 262 -13.70 1.78 11.17
N THR A 263 -12.92 2.80 11.58
CA THR A 263 -13.37 3.97 12.34
C THR A 263 -13.91 5.09 11.44
N LYS A 264 -14.55 6.10 12.05
CA LYS A 264 -14.94 7.32 11.33
C LYS A 264 -13.74 8.03 10.71
N LYS A 265 -12.56 7.98 11.36
CA LYS A 265 -11.33 8.59 10.84
C LYS A 265 -10.88 7.90 9.55
N VAL A 266 -10.91 6.55 9.50
CA VAL A 266 -10.60 5.78 8.29
C VAL A 266 -11.57 6.14 7.16
N LEU A 267 -12.87 6.22 7.46
CA LEU A 267 -13.87 6.59 6.46
C LEU A 267 -13.58 7.98 5.88
N VAL A 268 -13.39 8.98 6.74
CA VAL A 268 -13.13 10.37 6.30
C VAL A 268 -11.82 10.47 5.51
N ALA A 269 -10.74 9.84 6.00
CA ALA A 269 -9.46 9.83 5.32
C ALA A 269 -9.53 9.15 3.94
N THR A 270 -10.24 8.03 3.82
CA THR A 270 -10.46 7.36 2.53
C THR A 270 -11.24 8.25 1.57
N VAL A 271 -12.34 8.84 2.02
CA VAL A 271 -13.14 9.73 1.16
C VAL A 271 -12.34 10.94 0.67
N ILE A 272 -11.55 11.58 1.54
CA ILE A 272 -10.71 12.71 1.17
C ILE A 272 -9.62 12.27 0.16
N ALA A 273 -8.95 11.16 0.44
CA ALA A 273 -7.89 10.64 -0.43
C ALA A 273 -8.43 10.24 -1.81
N ASP A 274 -9.58 9.56 -1.86
CA ASP A 274 -10.18 9.11 -3.11
C ASP A 274 -10.74 10.28 -3.94
N ILE A 275 -11.33 11.30 -3.30
CA ILE A 275 -11.73 12.53 -3.99
C ILE A 275 -10.51 13.27 -4.55
N ALA A 276 -9.44 13.41 -3.76
CA ALA A 276 -8.21 14.04 -4.23
C ALA A 276 -7.59 13.26 -5.41
N SER A 277 -7.58 11.93 -5.33
CA SER A 277 -7.13 11.04 -6.41
C SER A 277 -8.02 11.16 -7.65
N ALA A 278 -9.33 11.26 -7.49
CA ALA A 278 -10.27 11.47 -8.59
C ALA A 278 -10.00 12.80 -9.31
N VAL A 279 -9.84 13.90 -8.55
CA VAL A 279 -9.52 15.22 -9.11
C VAL A 279 -8.19 15.19 -9.88
N LEU A 280 -7.15 14.59 -9.30
CA LEU A 280 -5.85 14.43 -9.98
C LEU A 280 -5.97 13.59 -11.26
N SER A 281 -6.72 12.49 -11.22
CA SER A 281 -6.96 11.65 -12.39
C SER A 281 -7.68 12.41 -13.51
N VAL A 282 -8.69 13.22 -13.15
CA VAL A 282 -9.38 14.07 -14.11
C VAL A 282 -8.41 15.10 -14.74
N ILE A 283 -7.62 15.80 -13.93
CA ILE A 283 -6.66 16.79 -14.42
C ILE A 283 -5.64 16.15 -15.37
N TRP A 284 -5.11 15.00 -14.99
CA TRP A 284 -4.02 14.35 -15.73
C TRP A 284 -4.53 13.65 -17.01
N LEU A 285 -5.58 12.82 -16.89
CA LEU A 285 -6.09 12.02 -18.01
C LEU A 285 -6.98 12.80 -18.97
N SER A 286 -7.51 13.97 -18.60
CA SER A 286 -8.25 14.82 -19.54
C SER A 286 -7.34 15.62 -20.50
N ASN A 287 -6.01 15.59 -20.26
CA ASN A 287 -5.09 16.23 -21.18
C ASN A 287 -4.93 15.37 -22.44
N PRO A 288 -5.27 15.90 -23.65
CA PRO A 288 -5.18 15.12 -24.90
C PRO A 288 -3.73 14.73 -25.26
N ALA A 289 -2.73 15.45 -24.73
CA ALA A 289 -1.32 15.14 -24.96
C ALA A 289 -0.86 13.84 -24.29
N ILE A 290 -1.68 13.23 -23.43
CA ILE A 290 -1.35 11.95 -22.78
C ILE A 290 -1.39 10.78 -23.77
N ILE A 291 -2.18 10.88 -24.86
CA ILE A 291 -2.27 9.85 -25.87
C ILE A 291 -1.19 10.10 -26.94
N ASN A 292 -0.43 9.05 -27.25
CA ASN A 292 0.60 9.10 -28.28
C ASN A 292 -0.04 9.40 -29.66
N PRO A 293 0.41 10.45 -30.37
CA PRO A 293 -0.10 10.77 -31.71
C PRO A 293 0.06 9.63 -32.71
N SER A 294 1.15 8.87 -32.64
CA SER A 294 1.36 7.70 -33.50
C SER A 294 0.34 6.59 -33.25
N PHE A 295 -0.08 6.41 -31.98
CA PHE A 295 -1.16 5.48 -31.65
C PHE A 295 -2.48 5.93 -32.25
N THR A 296 -2.82 7.21 -32.13
CA THR A 296 -4.05 7.77 -32.71
C THR A 296 -4.09 7.60 -34.21
N GLN A 297 -2.96 7.84 -34.89
CA GLN A 297 -2.86 7.63 -36.36
C GLN A 297 -3.02 6.16 -36.75
N ALA A 298 -2.35 5.24 -36.03
CA ALA A 298 -2.47 3.81 -36.28
C ALA A 298 -3.91 3.31 -36.07
N MET A 299 -4.61 3.84 -35.06
CA MET A 299 -6.03 3.54 -34.84
C MET A 299 -6.91 4.05 -35.99
N ALA A 300 -6.64 5.25 -36.49
CA ALA A 300 -7.38 5.81 -37.65
C ALA A 300 -7.22 4.97 -38.90
N GLU A 301 -6.03 4.42 -39.15
CA GLU A 301 -5.76 3.50 -40.26
C GLU A 301 -6.47 2.15 -40.08
N LEU A 302 -6.37 1.56 -38.88
CA LEU A 302 -6.90 0.23 -38.57
C LEU A 302 -8.45 0.18 -38.59
N PHE A 303 -9.07 1.25 -38.04
CA PHE A 303 -10.53 1.33 -37.91
C PHE A 303 -11.15 2.31 -38.93
N ALA A 304 -10.55 2.48 -40.11
CA ALA A 304 -11.07 3.28 -41.19
C ALA A 304 -12.47 2.75 -41.64
N GLY A 305 -13.51 3.52 -41.32
CA GLY A 305 -14.91 3.14 -41.57
C GLY A 305 -15.72 2.68 -40.34
N GLU A 306 -15.08 2.45 -39.20
CA GLU A 306 -15.74 2.06 -37.95
C GLU A 306 -15.70 3.22 -36.94
N GLU A 307 -16.54 4.23 -37.15
CA GLU A 307 -16.52 5.49 -36.36
C GLU A 307 -16.58 5.28 -34.85
N PHE A 308 -17.36 4.31 -34.37
CA PHE A 308 -17.48 4.05 -32.93
C PHE A 308 -16.16 3.52 -32.33
N LEU A 309 -15.52 2.56 -32.99
CA LEU A 309 -14.25 1.99 -32.53
C LEU A 309 -13.12 3.02 -32.58
N LEU A 310 -13.09 3.82 -33.64
CA LEU A 310 -12.12 4.91 -33.78
C LEU A 310 -12.31 5.94 -32.66
N MET A 311 -13.53 6.40 -32.42
CA MET A 311 -13.83 7.34 -31.37
C MET A 311 -13.43 6.78 -29.98
N PHE A 312 -13.70 5.51 -29.71
CA PHE A 312 -13.35 4.85 -28.46
C PHE A 312 -11.82 4.78 -28.27
N MET A 313 -11.08 4.35 -29.30
CA MET A 313 -9.64 4.16 -29.23
C MET A 313 -8.88 5.50 -29.18
N THR A 314 -9.32 6.51 -29.93
CA THR A 314 -8.71 7.85 -29.89
C THR A 314 -8.95 8.57 -28.54
N ASN A 315 -9.99 8.17 -27.82
CA ASN A 315 -10.32 8.70 -26.48
C ASN A 315 -10.10 7.67 -25.37
N PHE A 316 -9.13 6.79 -25.53
CA PHE A 316 -8.84 5.71 -24.57
C PHE A 316 -8.48 6.22 -23.16
N ASN A 317 -7.92 7.42 -23.06
CA ASN A 317 -7.69 8.12 -21.81
C ASN A 317 -8.98 8.30 -20.98
N TYR A 318 -10.11 8.63 -21.61
CA TYR A 318 -11.40 8.77 -20.90
C TYR A 318 -11.95 7.43 -20.43
N PHE A 319 -11.73 6.35 -21.20
CA PHE A 319 -12.06 5.01 -20.74
C PHE A 319 -11.25 4.64 -19.49
N PHE A 320 -9.93 4.92 -19.51
CA PHE A 320 -9.06 4.70 -18.36
C PHE A 320 -9.49 5.54 -17.15
N LEU A 321 -9.85 6.80 -17.38
CA LEU A 321 -10.40 7.69 -16.36
C LEU A 321 -11.67 7.12 -15.73
N CYS A 322 -12.62 6.64 -16.54
CA CYS A 322 -13.84 6.02 -16.03
C CYS A 322 -13.55 4.79 -15.18
N CYS A 323 -12.62 3.94 -15.58
CA CYS A 323 -12.21 2.78 -14.80
C CYS A 323 -11.61 3.18 -13.42
N ILE A 324 -10.76 4.21 -13.38
CA ILE A 324 -10.18 4.73 -12.14
C ILE A 324 -11.26 5.31 -11.24
N LEU A 325 -12.15 6.15 -11.77
CA LEU A 325 -13.23 6.76 -10.99
C LEU A 325 -14.18 5.71 -10.42
N LEU A 326 -14.48 4.66 -11.19
CA LEU A 326 -15.28 3.54 -10.72
C LEU A 326 -14.56 2.78 -9.60
N ALA A 327 -13.26 2.51 -9.74
CA ALA A 327 -12.49 1.83 -8.70
C ALA A 327 -12.45 2.63 -7.38
N LEU A 328 -12.23 3.95 -7.46
CA LEU A 328 -12.26 4.84 -6.29
C LEU A 328 -13.66 4.88 -5.65
N ALA A 329 -14.72 4.94 -6.45
CA ALA A 329 -16.10 4.89 -5.94
C ALA A 329 -16.41 3.57 -5.23
N LEU A 330 -15.93 2.44 -5.75
CA LEU A 330 -16.07 1.12 -5.14
C LEU A 330 -15.27 1.02 -3.83
N ASP A 331 -14.07 1.61 -3.74
CA ASP A 331 -13.30 1.64 -2.48
C ASP A 331 -14.03 2.46 -1.42
N MET A 332 -14.47 3.69 -1.74
CA MET A 332 -15.28 4.51 -0.83
C MET A 332 -16.55 3.77 -0.35
N GLY A 333 -17.27 3.12 -1.27
CA GLY A 333 -18.47 2.35 -0.96
C GLY A 333 -18.19 1.18 -0.03
N THR A 334 -17.08 0.46 -0.27
CA THR A 334 -16.66 -0.69 0.53
C THR A 334 -16.28 -0.27 1.95
N VAL A 335 -15.50 0.81 2.10
CA VAL A 335 -15.10 1.33 3.41
C VAL A 335 -16.31 1.89 4.17
N ALA A 336 -17.20 2.60 3.50
CA ALA A 336 -18.43 3.11 4.10
C ALA A 336 -19.33 1.96 4.60
N TRP A 337 -19.52 0.92 3.80
CA TRP A 337 -20.33 -0.24 4.17
C TRP A 337 -19.74 -0.98 5.38
N LYS A 338 -18.41 -1.19 5.40
CA LYS A 338 -17.71 -1.84 6.51
C LYS A 338 -17.77 -1.00 7.79
N TYR A 339 -17.62 0.33 7.67
CA TYR A 339 -17.81 1.26 8.79
C TYR A 339 -19.23 1.18 9.35
N TYR A 340 -20.24 1.21 8.49
CA TYR A 340 -21.65 1.11 8.92
C TYR A 340 -21.95 -0.22 9.62
N ARG A 341 -21.39 -1.33 9.08
CA ARG A 341 -21.57 -2.65 9.69
C ARG A 341 -20.89 -2.75 11.05
N ALA A 342 -19.70 -2.19 11.20
CA ALA A 342 -18.96 -2.17 12.46
C ALA A 342 -19.64 -1.33 13.57
N ASN A 343 -20.44 -0.31 13.20
CA ASN A 343 -21.09 0.61 14.17
C ASN A 343 -22.59 0.37 14.32
N LYS A 344 -23.17 -0.67 13.72
CA LYS A 344 -24.61 -0.96 13.79
C LYS A 344 -25.02 -1.82 15.00
N GLU A 345 -24.04 -2.30 15.80
CA GLU A 345 -24.19 -3.04 17.05
C GLU A 345 -23.68 -2.22 18.25
#